data_6e8089bc8298b8ec79fbd7715fb60241
#
_entry.id   6e8089bc8298b8ec79fbd7715fb60241
#
_cell.length_a   1.000
_cell.length_b   1.000
_cell.length_c   1.000
_cell.angle_alpha   90.00
_cell.angle_beta   90.00
_cell.angle_gamma   90.00
#
_symmetry.space_group_name_H-M   'P 1'
#
loop_
_entity.id
_entity.type
_entity.pdbx_description
1 polymer ?
#
loop_
_entity_poly.entity_id
_entity_poly.type
_entity_poly.pdbx_seq_one_letter_code
_entity_poly.pdbx_strand_id
1 'polypeptide(L)'
;MSNLAEPLLTPEQQTMRSLRVLSRLLDYPTAELQQAVGELVEIVAAENRWPASLRQRLMSWCQQIADSELLSLQAEYVALFEQGRATSMLLFEHVHGESRERGQAMVDLMDEYRKAGFELDARELPDYLPLFLEYLSTRSDVEMARWIGNIRHILALLAARLEERDSDYALVTHALLALIGAEADINAHRPVVKAEKPDNTPEALDAVWEEEAVRFSAASDEDCALQSAEGRRLAERKQGVQHDAVRILSPGAQPPAMGR
;
A
#
# COMPACT_ATOMS: atom_id res chain seq x y z
N MET A 1 23.54 26.65 -32.53
CA MET A 1 22.73 25.64 -31.85
C MET A 1 22.81 25.95 -30.35
N SER A 2 21.84 26.71 -29.85
CA SER A 2 21.79 27.09 -28.42
C SER A 2 21.41 25.88 -27.59
N ASN A 3 22.37 25.39 -26.84
CA ASN A 3 22.13 24.42 -25.79
C ASN A 3 21.42 25.18 -24.65
N LEU A 4 20.10 25.20 -24.67
CA LEU A 4 19.28 25.63 -23.53
C LEU A 4 19.51 24.59 -22.45
N ALA A 5 20.45 24.84 -21.53
CA ALA A 5 20.57 24.05 -20.32
C ALA A 5 19.20 24.07 -19.63
N GLU A 6 18.61 22.91 -19.42
CA GLU A 6 17.39 22.81 -18.61
C GLU A 6 17.61 23.47 -17.26
N PRO A 7 16.65 24.27 -16.77
CA PRO A 7 16.80 24.96 -15.50
C PRO A 7 17.00 23.90 -14.40
N LEU A 8 18.04 24.06 -13.60
CA LEU A 8 18.31 23.19 -12.45
C LEU A 8 17.07 23.18 -11.54
N LEU A 9 16.58 21.98 -11.23
CA LEU A 9 15.44 21.81 -10.31
C LEU A 9 15.78 22.39 -8.94
N THR A 10 14.78 22.98 -8.30
CA THR A 10 14.92 23.35 -6.88
C THR A 10 15.06 22.09 -6.02
N PRO A 11 15.67 22.17 -4.82
CA PRO A 11 15.74 21.02 -3.91
C PRO A 11 14.36 20.39 -3.63
N GLU A 12 13.33 21.21 -3.48
CA GLU A 12 11.95 20.75 -3.25
C GLU A 12 11.41 19.99 -4.47
N GLN A 13 11.59 20.52 -5.67
CA GLN A 13 11.20 19.81 -6.91
C GLN A 13 11.94 18.48 -7.07
N GLN A 14 13.20 18.43 -6.67
CA GLN A 14 13.98 17.20 -6.67
C GLN A 14 13.39 16.18 -5.69
N THR A 15 13.04 16.59 -4.46
CA THR A 15 12.38 15.72 -3.47
C THR A 15 11.08 15.13 -4.00
N MET A 16 10.24 15.98 -4.61
CA MET A 16 8.98 15.54 -5.19
C MET A 16 9.19 14.43 -6.24
N ARG A 17 10.18 14.60 -7.12
CA ARG A 17 10.53 13.57 -8.13
C ARG A 17 11.07 12.30 -7.48
N SER A 18 11.95 12.44 -6.50
CA SER A 18 12.54 11.31 -5.77
C SER A 18 11.49 10.48 -5.05
N LEU A 19 10.49 11.11 -4.41
CA LEU A 19 9.38 10.39 -3.77
C LEU A 19 8.51 9.62 -4.78
N ARG A 20 8.26 10.18 -5.96
CA ARG A 20 7.56 9.48 -7.04
C ARG A 20 8.33 8.27 -7.55
N VAL A 21 9.65 8.39 -7.67
CA VAL A 21 10.51 7.25 -8.03
C VAL A 21 10.38 6.15 -6.97
N LEU A 22 10.50 6.50 -5.67
CA LEU A 22 10.38 5.53 -4.59
C LEU A 22 8.99 4.89 -4.54
N SER A 23 7.92 5.66 -4.79
CA SER A 23 6.56 5.14 -4.92
C SER A 23 6.47 4.08 -6.04
N ARG A 24 6.98 4.39 -7.22
CA ARG A 24 6.95 3.49 -8.38
C ARG A 24 7.80 2.23 -8.20
N LEU A 25 8.94 2.34 -7.49
CA LEU A 25 9.78 1.19 -7.18
C LEU A 25 9.16 0.24 -6.15
N LEU A 26 8.25 0.73 -5.28
CA LEU A 26 7.50 -0.08 -4.31
C LEU A 26 6.20 -0.64 -4.88
N ASP A 27 5.75 -0.17 -6.03
CA ASP A 27 4.52 -0.65 -6.66
C ASP A 27 4.76 -1.98 -7.37
N TYR A 28 3.66 -2.67 -7.72
CA TYR A 28 3.72 -3.94 -8.45
C TYR A 28 4.47 -3.77 -9.79
N PRO A 29 5.48 -4.59 -10.08
CA PRO A 29 6.31 -4.45 -11.27
C PRO A 29 5.50 -4.56 -12.57
N THR A 30 5.67 -3.55 -13.44
CA THR A 30 5.01 -3.48 -14.76
C THR A 30 6.02 -3.25 -15.88
N ALA A 31 5.60 -3.49 -17.11
CA ALA A 31 6.42 -3.20 -18.29
C ALA A 31 6.71 -1.70 -18.44
N GLU A 32 5.79 -0.85 -17.99
CA GLU A 32 5.95 0.59 -17.99
C GLU A 32 7.06 1.02 -17.02
N LEU A 33 7.14 0.37 -15.84
CA LEU A 33 8.24 0.60 -14.89
C LEU A 33 9.60 0.28 -15.54
N GLN A 34 9.72 -0.87 -16.21
CA GLN A 34 10.96 -1.26 -16.90
C GLN A 34 11.35 -0.27 -18.00
N GLN A 35 10.38 0.24 -18.75
CA GLN A 35 10.62 1.22 -19.81
C GLN A 35 11.05 2.59 -19.24
N ALA A 36 10.58 2.94 -18.05
CA ALA A 36 10.88 4.21 -17.39
C ALA A 36 12.25 4.21 -16.65
N VAL A 37 12.96 3.08 -16.56
CA VAL A 37 14.18 2.95 -15.73
C VAL A 37 15.22 4.03 -16.07
N GLY A 38 15.39 4.41 -17.32
CA GLY A 38 16.32 5.49 -17.71
C GLY A 38 16.03 6.80 -16.98
N GLU A 39 14.75 7.20 -16.93
CA GLU A 39 14.32 8.41 -16.21
C GLU A 39 14.48 8.26 -14.69
N LEU A 40 14.15 7.07 -14.15
CA LEU A 40 14.31 6.80 -12.72
C LEU A 40 15.77 6.95 -12.28
N VAL A 41 16.70 6.40 -13.06
CA VAL A 41 18.15 6.48 -12.79
C VAL A 41 18.63 7.94 -12.79
N GLU A 42 18.18 8.77 -13.74
CA GLU A 42 18.54 10.20 -13.79
C GLU A 42 18.05 10.94 -12.52
N ILE A 43 16.81 10.68 -12.08
CA ILE A 43 16.24 11.31 -10.88
C ILE A 43 16.99 10.86 -9.63
N VAL A 44 17.30 9.56 -9.50
CA VAL A 44 18.07 9.00 -8.37
C VAL A 44 19.46 9.60 -8.32
N ALA A 45 20.15 9.73 -9.46
CA ALA A 45 21.50 10.31 -9.55
C ALA A 45 21.53 11.76 -9.07
N ALA A 46 20.47 12.51 -9.32
CA ALA A 46 20.36 13.94 -8.97
C ALA A 46 19.98 14.20 -7.50
N GLU A 47 19.51 13.20 -6.73
CA GLU A 47 19.08 13.38 -5.34
C GLU A 47 20.28 13.45 -4.38
N ASN A 48 20.71 14.66 -4.04
CA ASN A 48 21.93 14.91 -3.26
C ASN A 48 21.77 14.67 -1.75
N ARG A 49 20.57 14.54 -1.23
CA ARG A 49 20.32 14.20 0.19
C ARG A 49 20.61 12.74 0.50
N TRP A 50 20.60 11.89 -0.51
CA TRP A 50 20.99 10.49 -0.34
C TRP A 50 22.51 10.33 -0.36
N PRO A 51 23.08 9.48 0.52
CA PRO A 51 24.48 9.08 0.42
C PRO A 51 24.84 8.55 -0.98
N ALA A 52 26.04 8.85 -1.47
CA ALA A 52 26.46 8.42 -2.80
C ALA A 52 26.38 6.89 -2.98
N SER A 53 26.73 6.13 -1.94
CA SER A 53 26.62 4.66 -1.93
C SER A 53 25.18 4.18 -2.10
N LEU A 54 24.21 4.84 -1.46
CA LEU A 54 22.79 4.50 -1.58
C LEU A 54 22.29 4.80 -3.00
N ARG A 55 22.62 5.97 -3.55
CA ARG A 55 22.27 6.31 -4.94
C ARG A 55 22.81 5.29 -5.93
N GLN A 56 24.08 4.91 -5.77
CA GLN A 56 24.70 3.92 -6.66
C GLN A 56 24.00 2.56 -6.60
N ARG A 57 23.62 2.09 -5.40
CA ARG A 57 22.87 0.84 -5.23
C ARG A 57 21.48 0.93 -5.85
N LEU A 58 20.75 2.04 -5.62
CA LEU A 58 19.43 2.26 -6.23
C LEU A 58 19.51 2.27 -7.76
N MET A 59 20.49 2.96 -8.35
CA MET A 59 20.68 2.98 -9.79
C MET A 59 21.00 1.59 -10.34
N SER A 60 21.85 0.82 -9.64
CA SER A 60 22.17 -0.56 -10.02
C SER A 60 20.94 -1.45 -9.97
N TRP A 61 20.13 -1.33 -8.93
CA TRP A 61 18.87 -2.09 -8.81
C TRP A 61 17.84 -1.70 -9.88
N CYS A 62 17.68 -0.41 -10.17
CA CYS A 62 16.85 0.04 -11.30
C CYS A 62 17.28 -0.62 -12.62
N GLN A 63 18.60 -0.73 -12.87
CA GLN A 63 19.11 -1.39 -14.06
C GLN A 63 18.80 -2.89 -14.06
N GLN A 64 18.92 -3.56 -12.92
CA GLN A 64 18.53 -4.97 -12.77
C GLN A 64 17.03 -5.17 -13.06
N ILE A 65 16.16 -4.25 -12.61
CA ILE A 65 14.73 -4.28 -12.94
C ILE A 65 14.51 -4.23 -14.46
N ALA A 66 15.24 -3.35 -15.18
CA ALA A 66 15.11 -3.25 -16.64
C ALA A 66 15.55 -4.52 -17.38
N ASP A 67 16.61 -5.19 -16.88
CA ASP A 67 17.22 -6.35 -17.51
C ASP A 67 16.56 -7.69 -17.11
N SER A 68 15.67 -7.67 -16.10
CA SER A 68 15.01 -8.88 -15.58
C SER A 68 13.76 -9.25 -16.38
N GLU A 69 13.41 -10.53 -16.34
CA GLU A 69 12.12 -10.97 -16.87
C GLU A 69 10.97 -10.45 -15.97
N LEU A 70 9.95 -9.84 -16.56
CA LEU A 70 8.85 -9.21 -15.83
C LEU A 70 8.12 -10.20 -14.92
N LEU A 71 7.84 -11.42 -15.38
CA LEU A 71 7.17 -12.44 -14.57
C LEU A 71 7.99 -12.85 -13.35
N SER A 72 9.32 -12.87 -13.46
CA SER A 72 10.20 -13.15 -12.33
C SER A 72 10.13 -12.04 -11.29
N LEU A 73 10.18 -10.77 -11.70
CA LEU A 73 10.00 -9.62 -10.80
C LEU A 73 8.64 -9.65 -10.10
N GLN A 74 7.59 -9.97 -10.83
CA GLN A 74 6.24 -10.07 -10.29
C GLN A 74 6.10 -11.22 -9.28
N ALA A 75 6.70 -12.37 -9.56
CA ALA A 75 6.70 -13.50 -8.64
C ALA A 75 7.47 -13.18 -7.34
N GLU A 76 8.63 -12.53 -7.44
CA GLU A 76 9.41 -12.07 -6.28
C GLU A 76 8.63 -11.05 -5.46
N TYR A 77 7.94 -10.10 -6.11
CA TYR A 77 7.10 -9.11 -5.45
C TYR A 77 5.98 -9.76 -4.62
N VAL A 78 5.23 -10.68 -5.23
CA VAL A 78 4.14 -11.41 -4.57
C VAL A 78 4.68 -12.22 -3.39
N ALA A 79 5.78 -12.94 -3.58
CA ALA A 79 6.40 -13.73 -2.52
C ALA A 79 6.88 -12.85 -1.34
N LEU A 80 7.29 -11.61 -1.61
CA LEU A 80 7.83 -10.71 -0.61
C LEU A 80 6.74 -9.94 0.14
N PHE A 81 5.72 -9.43 -0.55
CA PHE A 81 4.77 -8.46 0.00
C PHE A 81 3.35 -8.99 0.21
N GLU A 82 2.98 -10.08 -0.48
CA GLU A 82 1.63 -10.63 -0.40
C GLU A 82 1.58 -11.97 0.36
N GLN A 83 2.73 -12.61 0.56
CA GLN A 83 2.85 -13.84 1.34
C GLN A 83 3.40 -13.51 2.74
N GLY A 84 2.50 -13.27 3.67
CA GLY A 84 2.84 -12.90 5.04
C GLY A 84 2.60 -11.42 5.36
N ARG A 85 2.60 -11.10 6.66
CA ARG A 85 2.27 -9.75 7.15
C ARG A 85 3.51 -8.92 7.51
N ALA A 86 4.64 -9.57 7.71
CA ALA A 86 5.85 -8.91 8.21
C ALA A 86 6.38 -7.82 7.27
N THR A 87 6.22 -7.98 5.97
CA THR A 87 6.63 -7.03 4.94
C THR A 87 5.45 -6.32 4.28
N SER A 88 4.26 -6.32 4.89
CA SER A 88 3.10 -5.60 4.40
C SER A 88 3.42 -4.14 4.12
N MET A 89 2.92 -3.61 3.01
CA MET A 89 3.01 -2.19 2.66
C MET A 89 1.86 -1.37 3.21
N LEU A 90 0.95 -1.95 3.99
CA LEU A 90 -0.14 -1.27 4.67
C LEU A 90 0.37 -0.74 6.01
N LEU A 91 0.56 0.58 6.09
CA LEU A 91 1.19 1.24 7.25
C LEU A 91 0.46 0.96 8.56
N PHE A 92 -0.87 0.92 8.53
CA PHE A 92 -1.67 0.75 9.75
C PHE A 92 -1.72 -0.71 10.25
N GLU A 93 -1.33 -1.69 9.43
CA GLU A 93 -1.13 -3.06 9.91
C GLU A 93 -0.02 -3.16 10.94
N HIS A 94 1.04 -2.38 10.77
CA HIS A 94 2.18 -2.35 11.69
C HIS A 94 1.88 -1.66 13.02
N VAL A 95 0.84 -0.81 13.10
CA VAL A 95 0.51 -0.02 14.28
C VAL A 95 -0.73 -0.56 14.99
N HIS A 96 -1.77 -0.83 14.24
CA HIS A 96 -3.10 -1.13 14.78
C HIS A 96 -3.48 -2.62 14.63
N GLY A 97 -2.75 -3.37 13.78
CA GLY A 97 -3.16 -4.73 13.43
C GLY A 97 -4.60 -4.74 12.93
N GLU A 98 -5.44 -5.59 13.52
CA GLU A 98 -6.88 -5.72 13.18
C GLU A 98 -7.80 -4.95 14.14
N SER A 99 -7.30 -3.95 14.86
CA SER A 99 -8.12 -3.19 15.81
C SER A 99 -9.12 -2.27 15.10
N ARG A 100 -10.20 -1.91 15.82
CA ARG A 100 -11.19 -0.93 15.34
C ARG A 100 -10.58 0.46 15.07
N GLU A 101 -9.48 0.77 15.73
CA GLU A 101 -8.75 2.04 15.57
C GLU A 101 -8.17 2.19 14.18
N ARG A 102 -7.84 1.07 13.49
CA ARG A 102 -7.39 1.07 12.09
C ARG A 102 -8.41 1.73 11.15
N GLY A 103 -9.70 1.41 11.33
CA GLY A 103 -10.75 2.00 10.49
C GLY A 103 -10.83 3.52 10.65
N GLN A 104 -10.74 4.05 11.88
CA GLN A 104 -10.74 5.48 12.13
C GLN A 104 -9.49 6.16 11.57
N ALA A 105 -8.31 5.55 11.74
CA ALA A 105 -7.06 6.08 11.18
C ALA A 105 -7.11 6.18 9.65
N MET A 106 -7.73 5.21 8.96
CA MET A 106 -7.95 5.26 7.51
C MET A 106 -8.86 6.42 7.11
N VAL A 107 -9.97 6.65 7.85
CA VAL A 107 -10.88 7.76 7.58
C VAL A 107 -10.15 9.10 7.76
N ASP A 108 -9.37 9.24 8.83
CA ASP A 108 -8.61 10.46 9.11
C ASP A 108 -7.56 10.72 8.01
N LEU A 109 -6.88 9.69 7.53
CA LEU A 109 -5.91 9.82 6.44
C LEU A 109 -6.58 10.18 5.10
N MET A 110 -7.74 9.58 4.79
CA MET A 110 -8.53 9.95 3.62
C MET A 110 -8.98 11.42 3.66
N ASP A 111 -9.33 11.93 4.85
CA ASP A 111 -9.71 13.33 5.01
C ASP A 111 -8.52 14.28 4.80
N GLU A 112 -7.30 13.88 5.21
CA GLU A 112 -6.08 14.64 4.89
C GLU A 112 -5.80 14.68 3.38
N TYR A 113 -6.00 13.56 2.68
CA TYR A 113 -5.88 13.50 1.22
C TYR A 113 -6.88 14.44 0.53
N ARG A 114 -8.17 14.39 0.93
CA ARG A 114 -9.23 15.28 0.36
C ARG A 114 -8.94 16.75 0.62
N LYS A 115 -8.52 17.14 1.84
CA LYS A 115 -8.13 18.52 2.17
C LYS A 115 -6.99 19.02 1.28
N ALA A 116 -6.13 18.12 0.86
CA ALA A 116 -5.01 18.40 -0.02
C ALA A 116 -5.38 18.40 -1.51
N GLY A 117 -6.64 18.10 -1.86
CA GLY A 117 -7.09 17.96 -3.25
C GLY A 117 -6.57 16.68 -3.92
N PHE A 118 -6.17 15.68 -3.12
CA PHE A 118 -5.72 14.38 -3.61
C PHE A 118 -6.88 13.39 -3.53
N GLU A 119 -7.37 12.95 -4.69
CA GLU A 119 -8.48 11.99 -4.80
C GLU A 119 -7.92 10.58 -4.99
N LEU A 120 -8.44 9.64 -4.19
CA LEU A 120 -8.07 8.23 -4.28
C LEU A 120 -8.96 7.50 -5.30
N ASP A 121 -8.37 6.62 -6.09
CA ASP A 121 -9.15 5.57 -6.75
C ASP A 121 -9.67 4.61 -5.65
N ALA A 122 -10.97 4.28 -5.70
CA ALA A 122 -11.65 3.46 -4.69
C ALA A 122 -11.08 2.03 -4.52
N ARG A 123 -10.08 1.66 -5.28
CA ARG A 123 -9.45 0.34 -5.27
C ARG A 123 -8.27 0.24 -4.29
N GLU A 124 -7.67 1.38 -3.91
CA GLU A 124 -6.47 1.43 -3.10
C GLU A 124 -6.82 1.79 -1.65
N LEU A 125 -6.14 1.14 -0.70
CA LEU A 125 -6.24 1.52 0.70
C LEU A 125 -5.41 2.79 0.96
N PRO A 126 -5.92 3.76 1.74
CA PRO A 126 -5.25 5.03 1.95
C PRO A 126 -3.88 4.89 2.63
N ASP A 127 -3.66 3.82 3.40
CA ASP A 127 -2.42 3.52 4.11
C ASP A 127 -1.43 2.66 3.29
N TYR A 128 -1.72 2.40 2.01
CA TYR A 128 -0.79 1.72 1.12
C TYR A 128 0.44 2.60 0.85
N LEU A 129 1.62 2.13 1.23
CA LEU A 129 2.85 2.93 1.24
C LEU A 129 3.17 3.57 -0.11
N PRO A 130 3.10 2.90 -1.28
CA PRO A 130 3.33 3.54 -2.58
C PRO A 130 2.40 4.74 -2.81
N LEU A 131 1.11 4.59 -2.54
CA LEU A 131 0.11 5.66 -2.66
C LEU A 131 0.40 6.83 -1.70
N PHE A 132 0.77 6.50 -0.45
CA PHE A 132 1.16 7.50 0.53
C PHE A 132 2.37 8.32 0.09
N LEU A 133 3.36 7.70 -0.56
CA LEU A 133 4.52 8.39 -1.12
C LEU A 133 4.13 9.28 -2.32
N GLU A 134 3.19 8.86 -3.14
CA GLU A 134 2.66 9.69 -4.22
C GLU A 134 1.97 10.94 -3.65
N TYR A 135 1.16 10.80 -2.62
CA TYR A 135 0.60 11.94 -1.88
C TYR A 135 1.71 12.84 -1.33
N LEU A 136 2.71 12.30 -0.64
CA LEU A 136 3.81 13.08 -0.10
C LEU A 136 4.60 13.82 -1.18
N SER A 137 4.68 13.28 -2.39
CA SER A 137 5.33 13.95 -3.53
C SER A 137 4.64 15.24 -3.96
N THR A 138 3.44 15.51 -3.46
CA THR A 138 2.69 16.75 -3.71
C THR A 138 2.77 17.74 -2.55
N ARG A 139 3.48 17.42 -1.48
CA ARG A 139 3.58 18.23 -0.25
C ARG A 139 4.90 18.98 -0.18
N SER A 140 4.94 20.01 0.66
CA SER A 140 6.20 20.70 0.97
C SER A 140 7.19 19.79 1.69
N ASP A 141 8.49 20.12 1.60
CA ASP A 141 9.56 19.38 2.30
C ASP A 141 9.31 19.28 3.82
N VAL A 142 8.73 20.32 4.41
CA VAL A 142 8.40 20.34 5.85
C VAL A 142 7.28 19.35 6.19
N GLU A 143 6.23 19.31 5.39
CA GLU A 143 5.12 18.38 5.57
C GLU A 143 5.57 16.94 5.30
N MET A 144 6.32 16.71 4.24
CA MET A 144 6.93 15.43 3.91
C MET A 144 7.77 14.91 5.08
N ALA A 145 8.70 15.73 5.59
CA ALA A 145 9.56 15.32 6.71
C ALA A 145 8.77 15.01 7.98
N ARG A 146 7.70 15.78 8.27
CA ARG A 146 6.78 15.50 9.37
C ARG A 146 6.09 14.14 9.21
N TRP A 147 5.55 13.85 8.03
CA TRP A 147 4.84 12.61 7.75
C TRP A 147 5.77 11.40 7.79
N ILE A 148 6.94 11.47 7.14
CA ILE A 148 7.94 10.39 7.20
C ILE A 148 8.43 10.22 8.64
N GLY A 149 8.61 11.30 9.40
CA GLY A 149 8.97 11.26 10.81
C GLY A 149 7.96 10.52 11.68
N ASN A 150 6.66 10.65 11.40
CA ASN A 150 5.61 9.94 12.13
C ASN A 150 5.66 8.41 11.90
N ILE A 151 6.00 7.98 10.70
CA ILE A 151 6.06 6.55 10.32
C ILE A 151 7.48 5.97 10.35
N ARG A 152 8.49 6.74 10.81
CA ARG A 152 9.90 6.32 10.74
C ARG A 152 10.18 4.97 11.39
N HIS A 153 9.49 4.67 12.49
CA HIS A 153 9.63 3.40 13.19
C HIS A 153 9.12 2.22 12.36
N ILE A 154 8.05 2.42 11.58
CA ILE A 154 7.51 1.42 10.64
C ILE A 154 8.51 1.22 9.51
N LEU A 155 9.01 2.31 8.92
CA LEU A 155 9.99 2.25 7.83
C LEU A 155 11.29 1.58 8.29
N ALA A 156 11.75 1.84 9.51
CA ALA A 156 12.95 1.23 10.06
C ALA A 156 12.77 -0.28 10.31
N LEU A 157 11.61 -0.70 10.82
CA LEU A 157 11.26 -2.11 11.00
C LEU A 157 11.16 -2.82 9.64
N LEU A 158 10.46 -2.22 8.68
CA LEU A 158 10.31 -2.75 7.33
C LEU A 158 11.67 -2.87 6.63
N ALA A 159 12.55 -1.85 6.78
CA ALA A 159 13.92 -1.91 6.27
C ALA A 159 14.69 -3.11 6.82
N ALA A 160 14.65 -3.34 8.14
CA ALA A 160 15.33 -4.46 8.77
C ALA A 160 14.79 -5.82 8.29
N ARG A 161 13.47 -5.94 8.08
CA ARG A 161 12.82 -7.16 7.57
C ARG A 161 13.16 -7.44 6.10
N LEU A 162 13.24 -6.40 5.29
CA LEU A 162 13.65 -6.51 3.89
C LEU A 162 15.14 -6.85 3.76
N GLU A 163 16.00 -6.29 4.64
CA GLU A 163 17.41 -6.66 4.73
C GLU A 163 17.62 -8.14 5.11
N GLU A 164 16.85 -8.65 6.10
CA GLU A 164 16.95 -10.06 6.54
C GLU A 164 16.52 -11.04 5.42
N ARG A 165 15.73 -10.56 4.47
CA ARG A 165 15.29 -11.31 3.27
C ARG A 165 16.18 -11.06 2.04
N ASP A 166 17.34 -10.42 2.21
CA ASP A 166 18.27 -10.05 1.13
C ASP A 166 17.60 -9.31 -0.05
N SER A 167 16.57 -8.50 0.23
CA SER A 167 15.78 -7.82 -0.78
C SER A 167 16.27 -6.40 -1.06
N ASP A 168 16.48 -6.07 -2.33
CA ASP A 168 16.82 -4.72 -2.78
C ASP A 168 15.70 -3.67 -2.54
N TYR A 169 14.47 -4.10 -2.27
CA TYR A 169 13.39 -3.20 -1.81
C TYR A 169 13.74 -2.48 -0.50
N ALA A 170 14.66 -3.01 0.31
CA ALA A 170 15.22 -2.32 1.48
C ALA A 170 15.84 -0.96 1.12
N LEU A 171 16.36 -0.79 -0.10
CA LEU A 171 16.95 0.48 -0.56
C LEU A 171 15.95 1.62 -0.56
N VAL A 172 14.67 1.33 -0.83
CA VAL A 172 13.62 2.35 -0.82
C VAL A 172 13.35 2.85 0.60
N THR A 173 13.26 1.95 1.57
CA THR A 173 13.07 2.32 2.97
C THR A 173 14.28 3.08 3.53
N HIS A 174 15.50 2.68 3.15
CA HIS A 174 16.71 3.44 3.46
C HIS A 174 16.67 4.85 2.86
N ALA A 175 16.25 4.98 1.60
CA ALA A 175 16.15 6.28 0.93
C ALA A 175 15.14 7.20 1.63
N LEU A 176 14.01 6.68 2.07
CA LEU A 176 13.01 7.43 2.82
C LEU A 176 13.55 7.92 4.17
N LEU A 177 14.23 7.04 4.91
CA LEU A 177 14.84 7.40 6.20
C LEU A 177 15.98 8.41 6.01
N ALA A 178 16.77 8.30 4.94
CA ALA A 178 17.85 9.24 4.63
C ALA A 178 17.33 10.66 4.35
N LEU A 179 16.12 10.82 3.79
CA LEU A 179 15.52 12.14 3.59
C LEU A 179 15.33 12.93 4.90
N ILE A 180 15.21 12.23 6.03
CA ILE A 180 15.02 12.83 7.36
C ILE A 180 16.18 12.56 8.33
N GLY A 181 17.27 11.93 7.85
CA GLY A 181 18.45 11.61 8.67
C GLY A 181 18.21 10.56 9.76
N ALA A 182 17.30 9.60 9.51
CA ALA A 182 16.86 8.59 10.49
C ALA A 182 17.32 7.16 10.16
N GLU A 183 18.33 6.96 9.30
CA GLU A 183 18.81 5.62 8.88
C GLU A 183 19.31 4.79 10.05
N ALA A 184 19.84 5.45 11.09
CA ALA A 184 20.34 4.77 12.30
C ALA A 184 19.26 4.01 13.07
N ASP A 185 17.98 4.37 12.91
CA ASP A 185 16.85 3.74 13.59
C ASP A 185 16.72 2.25 13.23
N ILE A 186 17.16 1.85 12.01
CA ILE A 186 17.15 0.46 11.53
C ILE A 186 17.95 -0.46 12.47
N ASN A 187 19.06 0.04 13.05
CA ASN A 187 19.95 -0.76 13.89
C ASN A 187 19.23 -1.30 15.15
N ALA A 188 18.22 -0.60 15.65
CA ALA A 188 17.45 -1.04 16.80
C ALA A 188 16.54 -2.24 16.48
N HIS A 189 16.12 -2.39 15.22
CA HIS A 189 15.19 -3.43 14.78
C HIS A 189 15.89 -4.72 14.33
N ARG A 190 17.11 -4.65 13.80
CA ARG A 190 17.87 -5.82 13.30
C ARG A 190 17.94 -7.02 14.27
N PRO A 191 18.25 -6.84 15.57
CA PRO A 191 18.31 -7.97 16.51
C PRO A 191 16.94 -8.62 16.73
N VAL A 192 15.87 -7.82 16.73
CA VAL A 192 14.49 -8.31 16.91
C VAL A 192 14.05 -9.08 15.69
N VAL A 193 14.25 -8.51 14.51
CA VAL A 193 13.89 -9.13 13.21
C VAL A 193 14.62 -10.45 12.99
N LYS A 194 15.91 -10.51 13.32
CA LYS A 194 16.69 -11.75 13.22
C LYS A 194 16.16 -12.88 14.10
N ALA A 195 15.41 -12.56 15.15
CA ALA A 195 14.77 -13.54 16.04
C ALA A 195 13.31 -13.84 15.62
N GLU A 196 12.75 -13.12 14.67
CA GLU A 196 11.40 -13.37 14.13
C GLU A 196 11.38 -14.72 13.39
N LYS A 197 10.28 -15.44 13.50
CA LYS A 197 10.03 -16.61 12.66
C LYS A 197 9.58 -16.15 11.27
N PRO A 198 10.01 -16.84 10.20
CA PRO A 198 9.47 -16.57 8.87
C PRO A 198 7.95 -16.71 8.86
N ASP A 199 7.24 -15.75 8.30
CA ASP A 199 5.78 -15.72 8.20
C ASP A 199 5.25 -16.07 6.79
N ASN A 200 6.16 -16.30 5.85
CA ASN A 200 5.89 -16.65 4.46
C ASN A 200 6.14 -18.14 4.15
N THR A 201 6.27 -18.99 5.18
CA THR A 201 6.34 -20.45 4.98
C THR A 201 4.94 -21.04 4.82
N PRO A 202 4.78 -22.19 4.12
CA PRO A 202 3.50 -22.87 4.02
C PRO A 202 2.83 -23.10 5.39
N GLU A 203 3.62 -23.53 6.39
CA GLU A 203 3.12 -23.79 7.74
C GLU A 203 2.65 -22.51 8.44
N ALA A 204 3.32 -21.38 8.22
CA ALA A 204 2.91 -20.09 8.78
C ALA A 204 1.65 -19.56 8.10
N LEU A 205 1.52 -19.75 6.79
CA LEU A 205 0.32 -19.39 6.04
C LEU A 205 -0.87 -20.26 6.45
N ASP A 206 -0.70 -21.58 6.61
CA ASP A 206 -1.74 -22.48 7.08
C ASP A 206 -2.22 -22.07 8.49
N ALA A 207 -1.30 -21.71 9.40
CA ALA A 207 -1.66 -21.23 10.73
C ALA A 207 -2.53 -19.96 10.70
N VAL A 208 -2.25 -19.02 9.80
CA VAL A 208 -3.08 -17.81 9.62
C VAL A 208 -4.48 -18.18 9.14
N TRP A 209 -4.59 -19.09 8.18
CA TRP A 209 -5.88 -19.59 7.69
C TRP A 209 -6.70 -20.30 8.80
N GLU A 210 -6.04 -21.08 9.66
CA GLU A 210 -6.69 -21.73 10.79
C GLU A 210 -7.20 -20.70 11.81
N GLU A 211 -6.41 -19.67 12.14
CA GLU A 211 -6.85 -18.59 13.03
C GLU A 211 -8.05 -17.82 12.46
N GLU A 212 -8.04 -17.51 11.17
CA GLU A 212 -9.15 -16.84 10.51
C GLU A 212 -10.41 -17.72 10.49
N ALA A 213 -10.27 -19.01 10.19
CA ALA A 213 -11.38 -19.95 10.21
C ALA A 213 -12.04 -20.02 11.60
N VAL A 214 -11.24 -20.01 12.67
CA VAL A 214 -11.73 -19.98 14.07
C VAL A 214 -12.45 -18.65 14.36
N ARG A 215 -11.93 -17.53 13.89
CA ARG A 215 -12.58 -16.22 14.07
C ARG A 215 -13.92 -16.14 13.34
N PHE A 216 -14.00 -16.63 12.09
CA PHE A 216 -15.25 -16.67 11.33
C PHE A 216 -16.29 -17.57 12.00
N SER A 217 -15.89 -18.70 12.58
CA SER A 217 -16.81 -19.58 13.31
C SER A 217 -17.26 -18.94 14.62
N ALA A 218 -16.37 -18.27 15.37
CA ALA A 218 -16.74 -17.54 16.59
C ALA A 218 -17.63 -16.33 16.31
N ALA A 219 -17.40 -15.59 15.22
CA ALA A 219 -18.28 -14.51 14.79
C ALA A 219 -19.66 -15.02 14.32
N SER A 220 -19.72 -16.22 13.72
CA SER A 220 -21.00 -16.86 13.37
C SER A 220 -21.77 -17.35 14.61
N ASP A 221 -21.09 -17.71 15.69
CA ASP A 221 -21.69 -18.06 16.97
C ASP A 221 -22.21 -16.82 17.73
N GLU A 222 -21.59 -15.65 17.55
CA GLU A 222 -22.14 -14.36 18.03
C GLU A 222 -23.34 -13.89 17.18
N ASP A 223 -23.36 -14.15 15.87
CA ASP A 223 -24.53 -13.97 15.00
C ASP A 223 -25.66 -14.96 15.37
N CYS A 224 -25.37 -16.08 16.01
CA CYS A 224 -26.39 -16.93 16.68
C CYS A 224 -27.09 -16.20 17.84
N ALA A 225 -26.54 -15.13 18.40
CA ALA A 225 -27.26 -14.24 19.32
C ALA A 225 -28.42 -13.49 18.62
N LEU A 226 -28.36 -13.33 17.30
CA LEU A 226 -29.50 -12.90 16.47
C LEU A 226 -30.59 -13.97 16.33
N GLN A 227 -30.35 -15.21 16.71
CA GLN A 227 -31.33 -16.28 16.95
C GLN A 227 -31.97 -16.19 18.34
N SER A 228 -31.59 -15.18 19.14
CA SER A 228 -32.30 -14.82 20.36
C SER A 228 -33.78 -14.49 20.07
N ALA A 229 -34.65 -14.56 21.07
CA ALA A 229 -36.07 -14.29 20.93
C ALA A 229 -36.37 -12.91 20.27
N GLU A 230 -35.46 -11.93 20.38
CA GLU A 230 -35.51 -10.61 19.75
C GLU A 230 -35.16 -10.65 18.26
N GLY A 231 -34.16 -11.40 17.86
CA GLY A 231 -33.78 -11.60 16.44
C GLY A 231 -34.89 -12.31 15.66
N ARG A 232 -35.52 -13.31 16.25
CA ARG A 232 -36.70 -13.98 15.66
C ARG A 232 -37.88 -13.04 15.48
N ARG A 233 -38.19 -12.18 16.46
CA ARG A 233 -39.24 -11.16 16.36
C ARG A 233 -38.95 -10.09 15.28
N LEU A 234 -37.68 -9.76 15.04
CA LEU A 234 -37.28 -8.83 13.99
C LEU A 234 -37.36 -9.46 12.59
N ALA A 235 -37.02 -10.75 12.47
CA ALA A 235 -37.12 -11.51 11.23
C ALA A 235 -38.60 -11.74 10.84
N GLU A 236 -39.46 -12.05 11.79
CA GLU A 236 -40.92 -12.18 11.59
C GLU A 236 -41.57 -10.87 11.17
N ARG A 237 -41.13 -9.72 11.71
CA ARG A 237 -41.56 -8.37 11.25
C ARG A 237 -41.15 -8.06 9.81
N LYS A 238 -40.00 -8.54 9.35
CA LYS A 238 -39.54 -8.33 7.95
C LYS A 238 -40.24 -9.24 6.94
N GLN A 239 -40.66 -10.44 7.35
CA GLN A 239 -41.45 -11.35 6.50
C GLN A 239 -42.91 -10.90 6.30
N GLY A 240 -43.44 -10.02 7.14
CA GLY A 240 -44.76 -9.42 6.97
C GLY A 240 -44.85 -8.28 5.92
N VAL A 241 -43.73 -7.83 5.38
CA VAL A 241 -43.71 -6.88 4.28
C VAL A 241 -43.57 -7.63 2.97
N GLN A 242 -44.70 -7.98 2.36
CA GLN A 242 -44.76 -8.49 1.00
C GLN A 242 -44.10 -7.44 0.08
N HIS A 243 -42.94 -7.75 -0.48
CA HIS A 243 -42.42 -7.00 -1.60
C HIS A 243 -43.30 -7.28 -2.82
N ASP A 244 -44.11 -6.31 -3.22
CA ASP A 244 -44.70 -6.28 -4.55
C ASP A 244 -43.56 -6.40 -5.57
N ALA A 245 -43.59 -7.49 -6.33
CA ALA A 245 -42.61 -7.76 -7.35
C ALA A 245 -42.61 -6.63 -8.38
N VAL A 246 -41.53 -5.88 -8.44
CA VAL A 246 -41.29 -4.88 -9.50
C VAL A 246 -41.24 -5.64 -10.84
N ARG A 247 -42.32 -5.54 -11.60
CA ARG A 247 -42.45 -6.11 -12.95
C ARG A 247 -41.56 -5.27 -13.87
N ILE A 248 -40.40 -5.77 -14.23
CA ILE A 248 -39.55 -5.19 -15.27
C ILE A 248 -40.29 -5.37 -16.60
N LEU A 249 -40.89 -4.28 -17.13
CA LEU A 249 -41.44 -4.25 -18.49
C LEU A 249 -40.27 -4.20 -19.48
N SER A 250 -40.09 -5.25 -20.26
CA SER A 250 -39.17 -5.26 -21.39
C SER A 250 -39.63 -4.21 -22.43
N PRO A 251 -38.73 -3.35 -22.96
CA PRO A 251 -39.09 -2.40 -24.01
C PRO A 251 -39.37 -3.15 -25.33
N GLY A 252 -40.64 -3.27 -25.73
CA GLY A 252 -40.98 -3.86 -27.05
C GLY A 252 -42.36 -4.47 -27.18
N ALA A 253 -43.27 -4.43 -26.20
CA ALA A 253 -44.64 -4.92 -26.40
C ALA A 253 -45.59 -3.79 -26.86
N GLN A 254 -46.06 -3.83 -28.10
CA GLN A 254 -47.11 -2.98 -28.64
C GLN A 254 -48.44 -3.24 -27.88
N PRO A 255 -49.25 -2.20 -27.65
CA PRO A 255 -50.57 -2.37 -27.01
C PRO A 255 -51.56 -3.02 -27.99
N PRO A 256 -52.49 -3.88 -27.51
CA PRO A 256 -53.49 -4.47 -28.35
C PRO A 256 -54.48 -3.41 -28.83
N ALA A 257 -54.86 -3.48 -30.13
CA ALA A 257 -55.81 -2.62 -30.78
C ALA A 257 -57.19 -2.74 -30.10
N MET A 258 -57.77 -1.59 -29.76
CA MET A 258 -59.19 -1.51 -29.37
C MET A 258 -60.07 -1.77 -30.59
N GLY A 259 -60.75 -2.90 -30.58
CA GLY A 259 -61.88 -3.20 -31.50
C GLY A 259 -63.14 -2.50 -31.01
N ARG A 260 -63.90 -1.99 -31.93
CA ARG A 260 -65.17 -1.32 -31.80
C ARG A 260 -66.26 -2.18 -31.13
#